data_3986268f9d95a61b199b066fcede72ec
#
_entry.id   3986268f9d95a61b199b066fcede72ec
#
_cell.length_a   1.000
_cell.length_b   1.000
_cell.length_c   1.000
_cell.angle_alpha   90.00
_cell.angle_beta   90.00
_cell.angle_gamma   90.00
#
_symmetry.space_group_name_H-M   'P 1'
#
loop_
_entity.id
_entity.type
_entity.pdbx_description
1 polymer ?
#
loop_
_entity_poly.entity_id
_entity_poly.type
_entity_poly.pdbx_seq_one_letter_code
_entity_poly.pdbx_strand_id
1 'polypeptide(L)'
;VQRPGPPIWVAGNSEPALRRAARYADAWHPVRPSFTLLAEATKKLASYLEAESRPPRSVEIAVKVPLVVEDTSSDPEFPTRGRPADIASAIQRYRELGAQHFVFDLVPETLDCTLDTMDRFAQDIRPKLS
;
A
#
# COMPACT_ATOMS: atom_id res chain seq x y z
N VAL A 1 11.18 20.52 19.17
CA VAL A 1 11.40 20.14 17.76
C VAL A 1 11.82 18.70 17.73
N GLN A 2 11.11 17.86 16.95
CA GLN A 2 11.40 16.44 16.82
C GLN A 2 12.78 16.22 16.16
N ARG A 3 13.60 15.37 16.77
CA ARG A 3 14.86 14.95 16.18
C ARG A 3 14.97 13.42 16.25
N PRO A 4 15.25 12.72 15.14
CA PRO A 4 15.33 13.26 13.78
C PRO A 4 14.00 13.92 13.35
N GLY A 5 13.94 14.63 12.22
CA GLY A 5 12.73 15.23 11.68
C GLY A 5 11.61 14.19 11.41
N PRO A 6 10.42 14.61 10.96
CA PRO A 6 9.34 13.68 10.63
C PRO A 6 9.76 12.76 9.46
N PRO A 7 9.25 11.52 9.41
CA PRO A 7 9.49 10.62 8.30
C PRO A 7 9.05 11.22 6.96
N ILE A 8 9.87 11.04 5.93
CA ILE A 8 9.61 11.53 4.59
C ILE A 8 9.03 10.41 3.74
N TRP A 9 7.81 10.58 3.24
CA TRP A 9 7.17 9.68 2.31
C TRP A 9 7.19 10.27 0.90
N VAL A 10 7.66 9.49 -0.08
CA VAL A 10 7.68 9.88 -1.49
C VAL A 10 6.63 9.09 -2.25
N ALA A 11 5.65 9.79 -2.78
CA ALA A 11 4.55 9.19 -3.55
C ALA A 11 4.88 9.07 -5.04
N GLY A 12 4.21 8.12 -5.69
CA GLY A 12 4.17 7.96 -7.13
C GLY A 12 4.74 6.64 -7.63
N ASN A 13 4.27 6.23 -8.82
CA ASN A 13 4.61 4.96 -9.44
C ASN A 13 5.66 5.09 -10.55
N SER A 14 6.05 6.31 -10.90
CA SER A 14 7.01 6.56 -11.97
C SER A 14 8.44 6.26 -11.55
N GLU A 15 9.30 5.98 -12.52
CA GLU A 15 10.72 5.75 -12.26
C GLU A 15 11.42 6.93 -11.56
N PRO A 16 11.18 8.21 -11.94
CA PRO A 16 11.70 9.33 -11.18
C PRO A 16 11.23 9.38 -9.72
N ALA A 17 10.01 8.92 -9.42
CA ALA A 17 9.52 8.83 -8.04
C ALA A 17 10.28 7.76 -7.25
N LEU A 18 10.54 6.59 -7.85
CA LEU A 18 11.35 5.54 -7.24
C LEU A 18 12.77 6.00 -6.93
N ARG A 19 13.40 6.72 -7.86
CA ARG A 19 14.75 7.28 -7.65
C ARG A 19 14.76 8.30 -6.50
N ARG A 20 13.76 9.19 -6.43
CA ARG A 20 13.62 10.11 -5.29
C ARG A 20 13.39 9.38 -3.97
N ALA A 21 12.55 8.33 -4.00
CA ALA A 21 12.32 7.51 -2.82
C ALA A 21 13.62 6.85 -2.33
N ALA A 22 14.37 6.23 -3.24
CA ALA A 22 15.65 5.62 -2.91
C ALA A 22 16.64 6.60 -2.29
N ARG A 23 16.63 7.85 -2.74
CA ARG A 23 17.59 8.86 -2.31
C ARG A 23 17.21 9.56 -1.00
N TYR A 24 15.92 9.85 -0.79
CA TYR A 24 15.49 10.76 0.27
C TYR A 24 14.44 10.21 1.23
N ALA A 25 13.71 9.14 0.86
CA ALA A 25 12.55 8.72 1.61
C ALA A 25 12.86 7.78 2.77
N ASP A 26 11.99 7.84 3.79
CA ASP A 26 11.82 6.79 4.79
C ASP A 26 10.79 5.76 4.31
N ALA A 27 9.80 6.19 3.49
CA ALA A 27 8.87 5.30 2.83
C ALA A 27 8.57 5.71 1.38
N TRP A 28 8.41 4.71 0.51
CA TRP A 28 7.83 4.87 -0.82
C TRP A 28 6.33 4.60 -0.77
N HIS A 29 5.55 5.50 -1.36
CA HIS A 29 4.08 5.48 -1.32
C HIS A 29 3.49 5.30 -2.72
N PRO A 30 3.46 4.07 -3.26
CA PRO A 30 2.80 3.79 -4.52
C PRO A 30 1.28 3.92 -4.42
N VAL A 31 0.67 4.47 -5.48
CA VAL A 31 -0.77 4.71 -5.55
C VAL A 31 -1.41 3.70 -6.49
N ARG A 32 -2.33 2.90 -5.96
CA ARG A 32 -3.08 1.86 -6.70
C ARG A 32 -2.17 0.95 -7.55
N PRO A 33 -1.07 0.42 -6.99
CA PRO A 33 -0.20 -0.44 -7.77
C PRO A 33 -0.90 -1.78 -8.02
N SER A 34 -0.83 -2.29 -9.26
CA SER A 34 -1.11 -3.71 -9.50
C SER A 34 -0.06 -4.57 -8.81
N PHE A 35 -0.33 -5.85 -8.59
CA PHE A 35 0.66 -6.76 -8.01
C PHE A 35 1.93 -6.85 -8.86
N THR A 36 1.78 -6.90 -10.18
CA THR A 36 2.91 -6.92 -11.12
C THR A 36 3.74 -5.64 -11.01
N LEU A 37 3.08 -4.47 -11.05
CA LEU A 37 3.77 -3.19 -10.91
C LEU A 37 4.53 -3.11 -9.58
N LEU A 38 3.89 -3.51 -8.47
CA LEU A 38 4.54 -3.49 -7.16
C LEU A 38 5.76 -4.40 -7.12
N ALA A 39 5.66 -5.63 -7.64
CA ALA A 39 6.77 -6.58 -7.68
C ALA A 39 7.97 -6.06 -8.48
N GLU A 40 7.71 -5.48 -9.66
CA GLU A 40 8.76 -4.92 -10.52
C GLU A 40 9.38 -3.65 -9.89
N ALA A 41 8.55 -2.76 -9.38
CA ALA A 41 9.00 -1.52 -8.77
C ALA A 41 9.81 -1.76 -7.48
N THR A 42 9.45 -2.76 -6.68
CA THR A 42 10.22 -3.15 -5.50
C THR A 42 11.62 -3.62 -5.85
N LYS A 43 11.76 -4.39 -6.95
CA LYS A 43 13.09 -4.80 -7.45
C LYS A 43 13.91 -3.59 -7.92
N LYS A 44 13.29 -2.66 -8.66
CA LYS A 44 13.95 -1.43 -9.08
C LYS A 44 14.36 -0.55 -7.90
N LEU A 45 13.49 -0.42 -6.90
CA LEU A 45 13.80 0.33 -5.68
C LEU A 45 15.02 -0.25 -4.97
N ALA A 46 15.14 -1.57 -4.87
CA ALA A 46 16.30 -2.23 -4.29
C ALA A 46 17.60 -1.88 -5.05
N SER A 47 17.57 -1.92 -6.39
CA SER A 47 18.74 -1.52 -7.22
C SER A 47 19.11 -0.03 -7.03
N TYR A 48 18.11 0.84 -6.87
CA TYR A 48 18.39 2.27 -6.65
C TYR A 48 18.91 2.53 -5.23
N LEU A 49 18.47 1.79 -4.21
CA LEU A 49 19.03 1.88 -2.86
C LEU A 49 20.50 1.46 -2.86
N GLU A 50 20.86 0.41 -3.58
CA GLU A 50 22.25 -0.03 -3.74
C GLU A 50 23.11 1.07 -4.40
N ALA A 51 22.61 1.68 -5.47
CA ALA A 51 23.29 2.79 -6.15
C ALA A 51 23.49 4.03 -5.26
N GLU A 52 22.58 4.29 -4.33
CA GLU A 52 22.66 5.38 -3.34
C GLU A 52 23.42 4.96 -2.06
N SER A 53 24.02 3.76 -2.03
CA SER A 53 24.72 3.20 -0.87
C SER A 53 23.87 3.17 0.40
N ARG A 54 22.56 2.96 0.23
CA ARG A 54 21.62 2.81 1.33
C ARG A 54 21.38 1.34 1.65
N PRO A 55 21.13 0.99 2.94
CA PRO A 55 20.84 -0.38 3.31
C PRO A 55 19.65 -0.94 2.55
N PRO A 56 19.67 -2.23 2.18
CA PRO A 56 18.50 -2.90 1.64
C PRO A 56 17.33 -2.76 2.61
N ARG A 57 16.13 -2.49 2.08
CA ARG A 57 14.91 -2.30 2.87
C ARG A 57 14.93 -1.10 3.85
N SER A 58 15.83 -0.15 3.65
CA SER A 58 15.84 1.11 4.43
C SER A 58 14.70 2.06 4.06
N VAL A 59 13.94 1.76 3.02
CA VAL A 59 12.73 2.47 2.59
C VAL A 59 11.57 1.51 2.74
N GLU A 60 10.62 1.86 3.59
CA GLU A 60 9.38 1.11 3.79
C GLU A 60 8.45 1.26 2.58
N ILE A 61 7.54 0.31 2.38
CA ILE A 61 6.58 0.36 1.28
C ILE A 61 5.19 0.56 1.88
N ALA A 62 4.61 1.73 1.59
CA ALA A 62 3.30 2.16 2.08
C ALA A 62 2.31 2.26 0.92
N VAL A 63 1.60 1.19 0.61
CA VAL A 63 0.67 1.17 -0.53
C VAL A 63 -0.60 1.96 -0.24
N LYS A 64 -1.02 2.80 -1.20
CA LYS A 64 -2.34 3.43 -1.19
C LYS A 64 -3.26 2.67 -2.15
N VAL A 65 -4.34 2.11 -1.61
CA VAL A 65 -5.33 1.34 -2.39
C VAL A 65 -6.75 1.73 -1.99
N PRO A 66 -7.72 1.67 -2.92
CA PRO A 66 -9.13 1.86 -2.55
C PRO A 66 -9.56 0.73 -1.61
N LEU A 67 -10.50 1.01 -0.72
CA LEU A 67 -11.17 -0.01 0.08
C LEU A 67 -12.67 0.10 -0.13
N VAL A 68 -13.25 -0.93 -0.74
CA VAL A 68 -14.71 -1.02 -0.95
C VAL A 68 -15.15 -2.43 -0.58
N VAL A 69 -15.94 -2.55 0.49
CA VAL A 69 -16.45 -3.84 0.95
C VAL A 69 -17.81 -4.11 0.34
N GLU A 70 -17.89 -5.13 -0.50
CA GLU A 70 -19.08 -5.53 -1.25
C GLU A 70 -19.32 -7.05 -1.07
N ASP A 71 -20.48 -7.53 -1.50
CA ASP A 71 -20.82 -8.97 -1.45
C ASP A 71 -20.46 -9.71 -2.76
N THR A 72 -19.84 -8.99 -3.71
CA THR A 72 -19.36 -9.52 -4.97
C THR A 72 -17.87 -9.88 -4.90
N SER A 73 -17.43 -10.80 -5.77
CA SER A 73 -16.00 -11.14 -5.89
C SER A 73 -15.20 -9.94 -6.34
N SER A 74 -13.96 -9.84 -5.84
CA SER A 74 -13.06 -8.76 -6.25
C SER A 74 -12.67 -8.85 -7.73
N ASP A 75 -12.50 -7.68 -8.34
CA ASP A 75 -11.91 -7.55 -9.67
C ASP A 75 -10.38 -7.65 -9.56
N PRO A 76 -9.70 -8.40 -10.42
CA PRO A 76 -8.23 -8.43 -10.46
C PRO A 76 -7.57 -7.06 -10.61
N GLU A 77 -8.23 -6.11 -11.25
CA GLU A 77 -7.75 -4.73 -11.41
C GLU A 77 -7.94 -3.90 -10.13
N PHE A 78 -8.93 -4.27 -9.30
CA PHE A 78 -9.23 -3.61 -8.02
C PHE A 78 -9.32 -4.65 -6.89
N PRO A 79 -8.23 -5.29 -6.51
CA PRO A 79 -8.26 -6.46 -5.63
C PRO A 79 -8.70 -6.16 -4.18
N THR A 80 -8.73 -4.88 -3.79
CA THR A 80 -9.22 -4.41 -2.48
C THR A 80 -10.67 -3.88 -2.54
N ARG A 81 -11.37 -4.21 -3.62
CA ARG A 81 -12.80 -4.02 -3.76
C ARG A 81 -13.49 -5.37 -3.90
N GLY A 82 -14.39 -5.73 -2.99
CA GLY A 82 -15.11 -7.00 -3.04
C GLY A 82 -15.44 -7.57 -1.67
N ARG A 83 -15.56 -8.88 -1.58
CA ARG A 83 -15.88 -9.58 -0.33
C ARG A 83 -14.74 -9.49 0.68
N PRO A 84 -15.04 -9.49 1.99
CA PRO A 84 -14.03 -9.44 3.04
C PRO A 84 -12.90 -10.47 2.90
N ALA A 85 -13.20 -11.70 2.47
CA ALA A 85 -12.20 -12.74 2.27
C ALA A 85 -11.26 -12.43 1.09
N ASP A 86 -11.79 -11.89 -0.01
CA ASP A 86 -11.02 -11.53 -1.19
C ASP A 86 -10.08 -10.35 -0.87
N ILE A 87 -10.59 -9.34 -0.14
CA ILE A 87 -9.80 -8.19 0.32
C ILE A 87 -8.68 -8.63 1.27
N ALA A 88 -8.96 -9.52 2.21
CA ALA A 88 -7.93 -10.07 3.12
C ALA A 88 -6.82 -10.78 2.34
N SER A 89 -7.19 -11.59 1.34
CA SER A 89 -6.24 -12.27 0.45
C SER A 89 -5.39 -11.28 -0.36
N ALA A 90 -6.01 -10.21 -0.86
CA ALA A 90 -5.30 -9.15 -1.57
C ALA A 90 -4.28 -8.41 -0.68
N ILE A 91 -4.68 -8.06 0.55
CA ILE A 91 -3.77 -7.43 1.52
C ILE A 91 -2.59 -8.36 1.83
N GLN A 92 -2.85 -9.65 2.04
CA GLN A 92 -1.78 -10.63 2.26
C GLN A 92 -0.84 -10.70 1.05
N ARG A 93 -1.38 -10.69 -0.16
CA ARG A 93 -0.56 -10.66 -1.38
C ARG A 93 0.31 -9.42 -1.48
N TYR A 94 -0.21 -8.23 -1.14
CA TYR A 94 0.60 -7.01 -1.06
C TYR A 94 1.73 -7.13 -0.01
N ARG A 95 1.46 -7.74 1.16
CA ARG A 95 2.48 -7.99 2.18
C ARG A 95 3.61 -8.90 1.67
N GLU A 96 3.26 -9.97 0.97
CA GLU A 96 4.25 -10.87 0.35
C GLU A 96 5.14 -10.15 -0.66
N LEU A 97 4.62 -9.14 -1.33
CA LEU A 97 5.36 -8.27 -2.25
C LEU A 97 6.15 -7.15 -1.56
N GLY A 98 6.10 -7.09 -0.23
CA GLY A 98 6.90 -6.18 0.58
C GLY A 98 6.16 -4.97 1.16
N ALA A 99 4.84 -4.86 0.98
CA ALA A 99 4.06 -3.78 1.59
C ALA A 99 4.02 -3.93 3.12
N GLN A 100 4.40 -2.87 3.84
CA GLN A 100 4.42 -2.82 5.30
C GLN A 100 3.29 -1.96 5.86
N HIS A 101 2.89 -0.93 5.11
CA HIS A 101 1.82 -0.02 5.48
C HIS A 101 0.73 0.03 4.40
N PHE A 102 -0.50 0.22 4.83
CA PHE A 102 -1.66 0.36 3.96
C PHE A 102 -2.38 1.67 4.27
N VAL A 103 -2.53 2.49 3.25
CA VAL A 103 -3.39 3.68 3.28
C VAL A 103 -4.62 3.37 2.46
N PHE A 104 -5.75 3.21 3.12
CA PHE A 104 -7.00 2.94 2.44
C PHE A 104 -7.67 4.23 2.00
N ASP A 105 -7.93 4.31 0.70
CA ASP A 105 -8.70 5.39 0.09
C ASP A 105 -10.19 5.01 0.18
N LEU A 106 -10.86 5.55 1.17
CA LEU A 106 -12.29 5.38 1.32
C LEU A 106 -12.96 6.43 0.44
N VAL A 107 -13.63 5.98 -0.62
CA VAL A 107 -14.36 6.85 -1.56
C VAL A 107 -15.86 6.58 -1.45
N PRO A 108 -16.47 6.84 -0.28
CA PRO A 108 -17.89 6.64 -0.11
C PRO A 108 -18.66 7.89 -0.54
N GLU A 109 -19.89 7.70 -0.95
CA GLU A 109 -20.80 8.78 -1.29
C GLU A 109 -21.31 9.52 -0.05
N THR A 110 -21.31 8.86 1.12
CA THR A 110 -21.84 9.40 2.39
C THR A 110 -20.97 9.01 3.58
N LEU A 111 -21.12 9.75 4.68
CA LEU A 111 -20.46 9.44 5.94
C LEU A 111 -20.87 8.05 6.48
N ASP A 112 -22.15 7.69 6.38
CA ASP A 112 -22.64 6.41 6.86
C ASP A 112 -21.98 5.24 6.12
N CYS A 113 -21.80 5.35 4.79
CA CYS A 113 -21.06 4.37 4.00
C CYS A 113 -19.58 4.27 4.41
N THR A 114 -18.97 5.39 4.81
CA THR A 114 -17.59 5.39 5.34
C THR A 114 -17.52 4.61 6.64
N LEU A 115 -18.41 4.90 7.57
CA LEU A 115 -18.44 4.26 8.89
C LEU A 115 -18.73 2.76 8.75
N ASP A 116 -19.69 2.37 7.90
CA ASP A 116 -19.98 0.96 7.61
C ASP A 116 -18.75 0.24 7.04
N THR A 117 -18.06 0.85 6.09
CA THR A 117 -16.82 0.27 5.52
C THR A 117 -15.74 0.08 6.59
N MET A 118 -15.56 1.05 7.48
CA MET A 118 -14.59 0.95 8.59
C MET A 118 -14.97 -0.15 9.57
N ASP A 119 -16.26 -0.26 9.93
CA ASP A 119 -16.77 -1.30 10.84
C ASP A 119 -16.61 -2.69 10.21
N ARG A 120 -16.98 -2.87 8.95
CA ARG A 120 -16.81 -4.13 8.21
C ARG A 120 -15.32 -4.50 8.06
N PHE A 121 -14.45 -3.53 7.83
CA PHE A 121 -13.02 -3.79 7.82
C PHE A 121 -12.53 -4.30 9.17
N ALA A 122 -12.93 -3.65 10.26
CA ALA A 122 -12.51 -4.02 11.61
C ALA A 122 -13.03 -5.40 12.04
N GLN A 123 -14.27 -5.74 11.68
CA GLN A 123 -14.94 -6.96 12.11
C GLN A 123 -14.66 -8.16 11.20
N ASP A 124 -14.65 -7.96 9.88
CA ASP A 124 -14.65 -9.05 8.90
C ASP A 124 -13.31 -9.27 8.18
N ILE A 125 -12.47 -8.23 8.10
CA ILE A 125 -11.20 -8.28 7.36
C ILE A 125 -10.00 -8.35 8.30
N ARG A 126 -9.89 -7.41 9.22
CA ARG A 126 -8.75 -7.30 10.15
C ARG A 126 -8.42 -8.60 10.89
N PRO A 127 -9.39 -9.38 11.42
CA PRO A 127 -9.09 -10.64 12.10
C PRO A 127 -8.45 -11.70 11.21
N LYS A 128 -8.67 -11.63 9.88
CA LYS A 128 -8.09 -12.55 8.89
C LYS A 128 -6.66 -12.20 8.50
N LEU A 129 -6.16 -11.04 8.93
CA LEU A 129 -4.81 -10.55 8.62
C LEU A 129 -3.78 -10.88 9.70
N SER A 130 -4.21 -11.48 10.75
CA SER A 130 -3.36 -11.86 11.90
C SER A 130 -2.60 -13.14 11.63
#